data_ddf67cd6eed545dc0e888d2231108ab3
#
_entry.id   ddf67cd6eed545dc0e888d2231108ab3
#
_cell.length_a   1.000
_cell.length_b   1.000
_cell.length_c   1.000
_cell.angle_alpha   90.00
_cell.angle_beta   90.00
_cell.angle_gamma   90.00
#
_symmetry.space_group_name_H-M   'P 1'
#
loop_
_entity.id
_entity.type
_entity.pdbx_description
1 polymer ?
#
loop_
_entity_poly.entity_id
_entity_poly.type
_entity_poly.pdbx_seq_one_letter_code
_entity_poly.pdbx_strand_id
1 'polypeptide(L)'
;MRALTRAGYGLHLFEPRWFEPEQKQQPFKSPTVVPTPDKSQIVHGIKDACADDALWLVSSVVQYIKETGELDFAGEVITYADGGEGTVYEHMRRILDFSAAQVGQNGICKGLRADWNDCLNLGGGESAMVSFLHYWALNNFVALAKRLGRNADAGKYSAVAEKVKAVCESTLWDGEWYIRGITADNRRIGTHNDAEGRVHMESNTWAVLSGAASHACGVKAMDSVGEYLYTEYGLMLNAPCYTKPDDGIGFVTRVYPGLKENGAIFSHPNPWAWCAEAMLGRGSRAIKFYNALCPALQNDKIEIRQSEPYSYCQFVVGKAHPAFGRARHPFMTGSSGWAYYAATQYILGIRPDFDGLCVDPCIPSDWKEFHVTRKWRGAVYNIHVLNPDGVEKGVKQILADGKPVDRLPVLPAGSVCTAEIIMG
;
A
#
# COMPACT_ATOMS: atom_id res chain seq x y z
N MET A 1 -11.25 3.63 12.06
CA MET A 1 -11.49 2.71 13.19
C MET A 1 -12.95 2.44 13.48
N ARG A 2 -13.88 3.43 13.45
CA ARG A 2 -15.34 3.22 13.69
C ARG A 2 -16.02 2.23 12.72
N ALA A 3 -15.45 2.03 11.53
CA ALA A 3 -15.94 1.03 10.57
C ALA A 3 -15.59 -0.42 10.95
N LEU A 4 -14.82 -0.65 12.02
CA LEU A 4 -14.42 -1.97 12.45
C LEU A 4 -15.49 -2.63 13.32
N THR A 5 -15.76 -3.92 13.09
CA THR A 5 -16.62 -4.75 13.92
C THR A 5 -15.84 -5.38 15.09
N ARG A 6 -16.54 -5.81 16.14
CA ARG A 6 -15.92 -6.54 17.25
C ARG A 6 -15.27 -7.86 16.81
N ALA A 7 -15.70 -8.41 15.69
CA ALA A 7 -15.08 -9.60 15.10
C ALA A 7 -13.74 -9.32 14.44
N GLY A 8 -13.43 -8.05 14.12
CA GLY A 8 -12.13 -7.62 13.56
C GLY A 8 -12.11 -7.36 12.05
N TYR A 9 -13.23 -7.46 11.34
CA TYR A 9 -13.31 -7.06 9.93
C TYR A 9 -13.88 -5.64 9.77
N GLY A 10 -13.44 -4.92 8.75
CA GLY A 10 -13.95 -3.61 8.37
C GLY A 10 -15.23 -3.70 7.56
N LEU A 11 -16.13 -2.73 7.75
CA LEU A 11 -17.24 -2.51 6.82
C LEU A 11 -16.70 -1.76 5.61
N HIS A 12 -16.86 -2.33 4.44
CA HIS A 12 -16.39 -1.74 3.17
C HIS A 12 -17.09 -0.40 2.88
N LEU A 13 -18.39 -0.31 3.17
CA LEU A 13 -19.17 0.92 3.14
C LEU A 13 -19.51 1.35 4.55
N PHE A 14 -19.08 2.52 4.96
CA PHE A 14 -19.31 3.07 6.29
C PHE A 14 -19.61 4.56 6.23
N GLU A 15 -20.78 4.95 6.72
CA GLU A 15 -21.17 6.34 6.90
C GLU A 15 -21.34 6.62 8.41
N PRO A 16 -20.45 7.40 9.05
CA PRO A 16 -20.47 7.63 10.50
C PRO A 16 -21.83 8.14 11.02
N ARG A 17 -22.54 8.95 10.23
CA ARG A 17 -23.84 9.52 10.60
C ARG A 17 -24.92 8.46 10.81
N TRP A 18 -24.82 7.26 10.22
CA TRP A 18 -25.78 6.17 10.42
C TRP A 18 -25.74 5.61 11.84
N PHE A 19 -24.62 5.82 12.54
CA PHE A 19 -24.37 5.31 13.90
C PHE A 19 -24.47 6.40 14.97
N GLU A 20 -24.77 7.65 14.57
CA GLU A 20 -25.02 8.74 15.50
C GLU A 20 -26.48 8.75 15.94
N PRO A 21 -26.79 9.14 17.20
CA PRO A 21 -28.16 9.37 17.62
C PRO A 21 -28.85 10.38 16.69
N GLU A 22 -30.10 10.12 16.33
CA GLU A 22 -30.88 10.98 15.41
C GLU A 22 -30.85 12.47 15.77
N GLN A 23 -30.75 12.79 17.06
CA GLN A 23 -30.67 14.16 17.59
C GLN A 23 -29.39 14.90 17.20
N LYS A 24 -28.31 14.19 16.80
CA LYS A 24 -27.03 14.75 16.31
C LYS A 24 -26.92 14.76 14.80
N GLN A 25 -27.85 14.13 14.09
CA GLN A 25 -27.85 14.12 12.64
C GLN A 25 -28.32 15.49 12.14
N GLN A 26 -27.41 16.34 11.69
CA GLN A 26 -27.79 17.55 10.98
C GLN A 26 -28.37 17.20 9.62
N PRO A 27 -29.46 17.86 9.19
CA PRO A 27 -30.02 17.61 7.87
C PRO A 27 -28.96 17.92 6.79
N PHE A 28 -28.58 16.93 6.01
CA PHE A 28 -27.67 17.11 4.90
C PHE A 28 -28.39 17.90 3.81
N LYS A 29 -27.96 19.14 3.58
CA LYS A 29 -28.47 20.02 2.53
C LYS A 29 -27.82 19.72 1.17
N SER A 30 -27.71 18.46 0.77
CA SER A 30 -27.34 18.13 -0.59
C SER A 30 -28.58 17.92 -1.44
N PRO A 31 -28.63 18.44 -2.67
CA PRO A 31 -29.75 18.20 -3.59
C PRO A 31 -29.85 16.73 -4.04
N THR A 32 -28.84 15.93 -3.85
CA THR A 32 -28.86 14.48 -4.02
C THR A 32 -29.21 13.85 -2.68
N VAL A 33 -30.49 13.55 -2.48
CA VAL A 33 -30.95 12.67 -1.39
C VAL A 33 -30.38 11.27 -1.71
N VAL A 34 -29.23 10.94 -1.13
CA VAL A 34 -28.85 9.54 -1.01
C VAL A 34 -29.81 8.96 0.05
N PRO A 35 -30.71 8.01 -0.31
CA PRO A 35 -31.58 7.40 0.67
C PRO A 35 -30.70 6.87 1.81
N THR A 36 -31.06 7.18 3.06
CA THR A 36 -30.39 6.55 4.21
C THR A 36 -30.64 5.05 4.07
N PRO A 37 -29.63 4.21 3.79
CA PRO A 37 -29.85 2.78 3.66
C PRO A 37 -30.40 2.26 4.99
N ASP A 38 -31.30 1.30 4.92
CA ASP A 38 -31.72 0.56 6.09
C ASP A 38 -30.47 0.04 6.82
N LYS A 39 -30.30 0.38 8.09
CA LYS A 39 -29.15 -0.05 8.90
C LYS A 39 -28.93 -1.57 8.84
N SER A 40 -30.01 -2.35 8.64
CA SER A 40 -29.94 -3.80 8.42
C SER A 40 -29.26 -4.19 7.11
N GLN A 41 -29.20 -3.30 6.12
CA GLN A 41 -28.56 -3.54 4.83
C GLN A 41 -27.07 -3.17 4.81
N ILE A 42 -26.58 -2.48 5.86
CA ILE A 42 -25.21 -1.95 5.93
C ILE A 42 -24.26 -2.93 6.60
N VAL A 43 -24.77 -3.79 7.48
CA VAL A 43 -24.00 -4.80 8.18
C VAL A 43 -24.29 -6.18 7.58
N HIS A 44 -23.79 -6.42 6.39
CA HIS A 44 -24.00 -7.67 5.66
C HIS A 44 -23.14 -8.86 6.20
N GLY A 45 -22.39 -8.62 7.28
CA GLY A 45 -21.53 -9.60 7.89
C GLY A 45 -20.26 -9.87 7.10
N ILE A 46 -19.54 -10.91 7.48
CA ILE A 46 -18.24 -11.28 6.89
C ILE A 46 -18.30 -11.52 5.36
N LYS A 47 -19.47 -11.86 4.82
CA LYS A 47 -19.64 -12.13 3.38
C LYS A 47 -19.38 -10.92 2.50
N ASP A 48 -19.55 -9.71 3.03
CA ASP A 48 -19.35 -8.45 2.30
C ASP A 48 -18.05 -7.75 2.69
N ALA A 49 -17.26 -8.34 3.59
CA ALA A 49 -15.98 -7.78 4.00
C ALA A 49 -14.93 -7.98 2.90
N CYS A 50 -14.23 -6.91 2.52
CA CYS A 50 -12.97 -7.01 1.80
C CYS A 50 -11.84 -7.36 2.78
N ALA A 51 -10.95 -8.23 2.36
CA ALA A 51 -9.96 -8.82 3.28
C ALA A 51 -8.87 -7.83 3.72
N ASP A 52 -8.63 -6.81 2.93
CA ASP A 52 -7.57 -5.80 3.15
C ASP A 52 -8.05 -4.55 3.90
N ASP A 53 -9.35 -4.21 3.85
CA ASP A 53 -9.90 -2.95 4.40
C ASP A 53 -9.42 -2.64 5.81
N ALA A 54 -9.49 -3.61 6.71
CA ALA A 54 -9.11 -3.43 8.09
C ALA A 54 -7.58 -3.39 8.29
N LEU A 55 -6.82 -4.13 7.48
CA LEU A 55 -5.36 -4.20 7.59
C LEU A 55 -4.68 -2.84 7.30
N TRP A 56 -5.24 -2.06 6.37
CA TRP A 56 -4.76 -0.71 6.10
C TRP A 56 -4.81 0.19 7.33
N LEU A 57 -5.83 0.02 8.19
CA LEU A 57 -6.00 0.83 9.40
C LEU A 57 -4.86 0.62 10.40
N VAL A 58 -4.35 -0.61 10.55
CA VAL A 58 -3.23 -0.92 11.46
C VAL A 58 -2.01 -0.10 11.11
N SER A 59 -1.61 -0.16 9.85
CA SER A 59 -0.42 0.56 9.38
C SER A 59 -0.63 2.07 9.37
N SER A 60 -1.84 2.54 9.02
CA SER A 60 -2.17 3.97 9.04
C SER A 60 -2.08 4.57 10.44
N VAL A 61 -2.54 3.86 11.46
CA VAL A 61 -2.40 4.30 12.87
C VAL A 61 -0.94 4.39 13.28
N VAL A 62 -0.13 3.40 12.92
CA VAL A 62 1.31 3.41 13.25
C VAL A 62 2.02 4.56 12.53
N GLN A 63 1.71 4.81 11.26
CA GLN A 63 2.27 5.93 10.51
C GLN A 63 1.82 7.29 11.09
N TYR A 64 0.55 7.42 11.49
CA TYR A 64 0.05 8.61 12.19
C TYR A 64 0.84 8.89 13.47
N ILE A 65 1.02 7.89 14.32
CA ILE A 65 1.79 8.02 15.56
C ILE A 65 3.27 8.40 15.28
N LYS A 66 3.88 7.81 14.26
CA LYS A 66 5.24 8.15 13.84
C LYS A 66 5.35 9.60 13.34
N GLU A 67 4.33 10.08 12.63
CA GLU A 67 4.29 11.44 12.10
C GLU A 67 4.06 12.46 13.23
N THR A 68 3.07 12.24 14.09
CA THR A 68 2.65 13.20 15.12
C THR A 68 3.43 13.10 16.43
N GLY A 69 3.87 11.89 16.78
CA GLY A 69 4.43 11.58 18.10
C GLY A 69 3.38 11.27 19.17
N GLU A 70 2.09 11.26 18.82
CA GLU A 70 0.96 11.08 19.74
C GLU A 70 0.78 9.59 20.12
N LEU A 71 1.64 9.08 21.00
CA LEU A 71 1.56 7.68 21.47
C LEU A 71 0.25 7.38 22.20
N ASP A 72 -0.31 8.37 22.91
CA ASP A 72 -1.56 8.23 23.68
C ASP A 72 -2.76 7.93 22.77
N PHE A 73 -2.69 8.27 21.48
CA PHE A 73 -3.72 7.91 20.47
C PHE A 73 -4.02 6.42 20.47
N ALA A 74 -3.03 5.55 20.74
CA ALA A 74 -3.24 4.11 20.86
C ALA A 74 -4.19 3.73 22.00
N GLY A 75 -4.30 4.57 23.03
CA GLY A 75 -5.18 4.38 24.20
C GLY A 75 -6.57 4.99 24.04
N GLU A 76 -6.83 5.78 22.99
CA GLU A 76 -8.15 6.39 22.77
C GLU A 76 -9.23 5.32 22.60
N VAL A 77 -10.37 5.53 23.28
CA VAL A 77 -11.51 4.62 23.21
C VAL A 77 -12.44 5.00 22.06
N ILE A 78 -12.72 4.04 21.19
CA ILE A 78 -13.54 4.21 19.99
C ILE A 78 -14.61 3.11 19.97
N THR A 79 -15.81 3.45 19.50
CA THR A 79 -16.91 2.50 19.32
C THR A 79 -16.67 1.58 18.11
N TYR A 80 -17.09 0.32 18.22
CA TYR A 80 -17.17 -0.60 17.08
C TYR A 80 -18.44 -0.36 16.26
N ALA A 81 -18.42 -0.73 14.99
CA ALA A 81 -19.56 -0.59 14.09
C ALA A 81 -20.80 -1.40 14.56
N ASP A 82 -20.59 -2.53 15.21
CA ASP A 82 -21.61 -3.44 15.74
C ASP A 82 -21.85 -3.25 17.25
N GLY A 83 -21.47 -2.10 17.81
CA GLY A 83 -21.68 -1.70 19.20
C GLY A 83 -20.57 -2.16 20.14
N GLY A 84 -20.59 -1.58 21.35
CA GLY A 84 -19.46 -1.70 22.29
C GLY A 84 -18.31 -0.79 21.90
N GLU A 85 -17.28 -0.76 22.73
CA GLU A 85 -16.11 0.11 22.57
C GLU A 85 -14.82 -0.62 22.93
N GLY A 86 -13.69 -0.09 22.51
CA GLY A 86 -12.36 -0.54 22.84
C GLY A 86 -11.33 0.51 22.47
N THR A 87 -10.12 0.35 22.96
CA THR A 87 -9.03 1.25 22.59
C THR A 87 -8.63 1.07 21.09
N VAL A 88 -8.01 2.07 20.50
CA VAL A 88 -7.41 1.97 19.15
C VAL A 88 -6.45 0.78 19.08
N TYR A 89 -5.68 0.54 20.15
CA TYR A 89 -4.79 -0.61 20.26
C TYR A 89 -5.55 -1.94 20.22
N GLU A 90 -6.67 -2.05 20.92
CA GLU A 90 -7.52 -3.26 20.90
C GLU A 90 -8.19 -3.48 19.55
N HIS A 91 -8.58 -2.40 18.86
CA HIS A 91 -9.07 -2.47 17.48
C HIS A 91 -8.00 -3.09 16.56
N MET A 92 -6.75 -2.64 16.64
CA MET A 92 -5.66 -3.22 15.84
C MET A 92 -5.42 -4.70 16.16
N ARG A 93 -5.46 -5.09 17.44
CA ARG A 93 -5.34 -6.51 17.82
C ARG A 93 -6.42 -7.36 17.20
N ARG A 94 -7.68 -6.90 17.22
CA ARG A 94 -8.82 -7.64 16.63
C ARG A 94 -8.66 -7.81 15.13
N ILE A 95 -8.17 -6.80 14.43
CA ILE A 95 -7.87 -6.87 12.99
C ILE A 95 -6.85 -7.98 12.71
N LEU A 96 -5.75 -7.97 13.44
CA LEU A 96 -4.67 -8.93 13.24
C LEU A 96 -5.08 -10.36 13.62
N ASP A 97 -5.80 -10.52 14.73
CA ASP A 97 -6.33 -11.83 15.16
C ASP A 97 -7.37 -12.36 14.14
N PHE A 98 -8.24 -11.49 13.61
CA PHE A 98 -9.19 -11.86 12.55
C PHE A 98 -8.46 -12.34 11.29
N SER A 99 -7.51 -11.57 10.78
CA SER A 99 -6.78 -11.93 9.56
C SER A 99 -5.98 -13.23 9.75
N ALA A 100 -5.38 -13.43 10.92
CA ALA A 100 -4.69 -14.67 11.27
C ALA A 100 -5.63 -15.89 11.33
N ALA A 101 -6.91 -15.70 11.67
CA ALA A 101 -7.93 -16.76 11.68
C ALA A 101 -8.55 -16.99 10.29
N GLN A 102 -8.50 -16.00 9.38
CA GLN A 102 -9.03 -16.10 8.02
C GLN A 102 -7.97 -16.56 7.02
N VAL A 103 -7.45 -17.77 7.25
CA VAL A 103 -6.52 -18.44 6.32
C VAL A 103 -7.21 -19.59 5.61
N GLY A 104 -6.77 -19.89 4.40
CA GLY A 104 -7.26 -21.03 3.62
C GLY A 104 -6.46 -22.31 3.89
N GLN A 105 -6.71 -23.33 3.08
CA GLN A 105 -6.08 -24.64 3.23
C GLN A 105 -4.57 -24.64 2.96
N ASN A 106 -4.09 -23.66 2.19
CA ASN A 106 -2.66 -23.48 1.89
C ASN A 106 -1.96 -22.57 2.93
N GLY A 107 -2.70 -22.11 3.95
CA GLY A 107 -2.16 -21.32 5.06
C GLY A 107 -1.97 -19.85 4.78
N ILE A 108 -2.36 -19.34 3.61
CA ILE A 108 -2.35 -17.91 3.27
C ILE A 108 -3.73 -17.28 3.48
N CYS A 109 -3.79 -15.95 3.60
CA CYS A 109 -5.01 -15.23 3.92
C CYS A 109 -6.07 -15.41 2.83
N LYS A 110 -7.33 -15.62 3.24
CA LYS A 110 -8.47 -15.60 2.32
C LYS A 110 -8.68 -14.21 1.75
N GLY A 111 -9.07 -14.13 0.48
CA GLY A 111 -9.47 -12.90 -0.19
C GLY A 111 -10.84 -12.39 0.27
N LEU A 112 -11.63 -13.22 0.95
CA LEU A 112 -13.03 -12.95 1.32
C LEU A 112 -13.85 -12.53 0.11
N ARG A 113 -14.64 -11.42 0.20
CA ARG A 113 -15.36 -10.88 -0.94
C ARG A 113 -14.41 -10.42 -2.05
N ALA A 114 -13.35 -9.72 -1.66
CA ALA A 114 -12.28 -9.24 -2.52
C ALA A 114 -11.10 -8.75 -1.67
N ASP A 115 -9.96 -8.54 -2.30
CA ASP A 115 -8.90 -7.69 -1.76
C ASP A 115 -8.99 -6.28 -2.40
N TRP A 116 -7.92 -5.52 -2.44
CA TRP A 116 -7.86 -4.20 -3.08
C TRP A 116 -8.42 -4.20 -4.52
N ASN A 117 -8.31 -5.32 -5.22
CA ASN A 117 -8.92 -5.50 -6.53
C ASN A 117 -10.34 -6.05 -6.37
N ASP A 118 -11.33 -5.16 -6.37
CA ASP A 118 -12.76 -5.47 -6.19
C ASP A 118 -13.30 -6.51 -7.18
N CYS A 119 -12.64 -6.65 -8.31
CA CYS A 119 -13.07 -7.52 -9.39
C CYS A 119 -12.44 -8.91 -9.32
N LEU A 120 -11.48 -9.14 -8.40
CA LEU A 120 -10.74 -10.40 -8.29
C LEU A 120 -10.97 -11.00 -6.90
N ASN A 121 -11.90 -11.95 -6.78
CA ASN A 121 -12.26 -12.59 -5.53
C ASN A 121 -11.82 -14.05 -5.38
N LEU A 122 -11.23 -14.64 -6.43
CA LEU A 122 -10.71 -16.01 -6.44
C LEU A 122 -11.75 -17.07 -6.02
N GLY A 123 -13.05 -16.80 -6.26
CA GLY A 123 -14.14 -17.63 -5.80
C GLY A 123 -14.24 -17.75 -4.27
N GLY A 124 -13.72 -16.77 -3.53
CA GLY A 124 -13.55 -16.83 -2.05
C GLY A 124 -12.28 -17.56 -1.61
N GLY A 125 -11.32 -17.75 -2.52
CA GLY A 125 -10.02 -18.38 -2.28
C GLY A 125 -9.03 -17.50 -1.52
N GLU A 126 -7.75 -17.73 -1.75
CA GLU A 126 -6.63 -17.19 -0.97
C GLU A 126 -5.87 -16.10 -1.75
N SER A 127 -5.62 -14.95 -1.14
CA SER A 127 -4.95 -13.80 -1.75
C SER A 127 -3.51 -13.65 -1.28
N ALA A 128 -2.58 -13.62 -2.23
CA ALA A 128 -1.18 -13.30 -1.97
C ALA A 128 -1.01 -11.86 -1.46
N MET A 129 -1.71 -10.90 -2.08
CA MET A 129 -1.64 -9.50 -1.67
C MET A 129 -2.06 -9.31 -0.21
N VAL A 130 -3.19 -9.88 0.20
CA VAL A 130 -3.68 -9.79 1.59
C VAL A 130 -2.67 -10.41 2.56
N SER A 131 -2.05 -11.52 2.19
CA SER A 131 -1.05 -12.20 3.03
C SER A 131 0.19 -11.33 3.25
N PHE A 132 0.70 -10.68 2.21
CA PHE A 132 1.80 -9.73 2.32
C PHE A 132 1.41 -8.47 3.09
N LEU A 133 0.20 -7.95 2.88
CA LEU A 133 -0.33 -6.81 3.63
C LEU A 133 -0.50 -7.15 5.12
N HIS A 134 -0.95 -8.37 5.44
CA HIS A 134 -1.04 -8.85 6.82
C HIS A 134 0.33 -8.92 7.48
N TYR A 135 1.36 -9.44 6.78
CA TYR A 135 2.74 -9.45 7.28
C TYR A 135 3.24 -8.02 7.57
N TRP A 136 2.98 -7.07 6.68
CA TRP A 136 3.34 -5.68 6.87
C TRP A 136 2.63 -5.04 8.07
N ALA A 137 1.33 -5.27 8.22
CA ALA A 137 0.53 -4.78 9.34
C ALA A 137 1.01 -5.37 10.68
N LEU A 138 1.35 -6.66 10.72
CA LEU A 138 1.94 -7.32 11.90
C LEU A 138 3.24 -6.66 12.33
N ASN A 139 4.16 -6.40 11.40
CA ASN A 139 5.44 -5.77 11.72
C ASN A 139 5.28 -4.32 12.21
N ASN A 140 4.36 -3.55 11.61
CA ASN A 140 4.03 -2.21 12.09
C ASN A 140 3.47 -2.26 13.52
N PHE A 141 2.54 -3.19 13.79
CA PHE A 141 1.98 -3.36 15.13
C PHE A 141 3.02 -3.81 16.16
N VAL A 142 3.89 -4.75 15.81
CA VAL A 142 4.99 -5.21 16.68
C VAL A 142 5.91 -4.05 17.06
N ALA A 143 6.24 -3.17 16.13
CA ALA A 143 7.04 -1.98 16.40
C ALA A 143 6.34 -1.04 17.39
N LEU A 144 5.04 -0.80 17.22
CA LEU A 144 4.25 0.00 18.16
C LEU A 144 4.13 -0.68 19.54
N ALA A 145 3.86 -1.99 19.57
CA ALA A 145 3.75 -2.74 20.82
C ALA A 145 5.04 -2.67 21.65
N LYS A 146 6.21 -2.81 20.99
CA LYS A 146 7.51 -2.62 21.63
C LYS A 146 7.66 -1.21 22.18
N ARG A 147 7.28 -0.20 21.38
CA ARG A 147 7.35 1.23 21.80
C ARG A 147 6.48 1.53 23.02
N LEU A 148 5.33 0.87 23.14
CA LEU A 148 4.41 0.97 24.27
C LEU A 148 4.77 0.06 25.46
N GLY A 149 5.88 -0.68 25.41
CA GLY A 149 6.28 -1.64 26.45
C GLY A 149 5.41 -2.89 26.55
N ARG A 150 4.58 -3.17 25.52
CA ARG A 150 3.67 -4.34 25.49
C ARG A 150 4.38 -5.57 24.92
N ASN A 151 5.42 -6.02 25.63
CA ASN A 151 6.35 -7.04 25.14
C ASN A 151 5.69 -8.41 24.88
N ALA A 152 4.67 -8.80 25.64
CA ALA A 152 3.93 -10.04 25.42
C ALA A 152 3.21 -10.02 24.06
N ASP A 153 2.52 -8.93 23.73
CA ASP A 153 1.88 -8.77 22.44
C ASP A 153 2.92 -8.71 21.30
N ALA A 154 4.01 -7.96 21.51
CA ALA A 154 5.11 -7.92 20.53
C ALA A 154 5.65 -9.32 20.22
N GLY A 155 5.85 -10.17 21.21
CA GLY A 155 6.28 -11.56 21.05
C GLY A 155 5.24 -12.40 20.31
N LYS A 156 3.97 -12.32 20.72
CA LYS A 156 2.84 -13.04 20.07
C LYS A 156 2.77 -12.73 18.59
N TYR A 157 2.69 -11.44 18.23
CA TYR A 157 2.48 -11.03 16.84
C TYR A 157 3.73 -11.13 15.97
N SER A 158 4.93 -11.08 16.57
CA SER A 158 6.17 -11.42 15.85
C SER A 158 6.18 -12.89 15.43
N ALA A 159 5.76 -13.81 16.29
CA ALA A 159 5.64 -15.23 15.93
C ALA A 159 4.61 -15.48 14.82
N VAL A 160 3.49 -14.74 14.83
CA VAL A 160 2.51 -14.79 13.74
C VAL A 160 3.13 -14.27 12.43
N ALA A 161 3.86 -13.16 12.48
CA ALA A 161 4.51 -12.59 11.31
C ALA A 161 5.51 -13.58 10.67
N GLU A 162 6.37 -14.21 11.47
CA GLU A 162 7.31 -15.22 10.97
C GLU A 162 6.60 -16.40 10.29
N LYS A 163 5.48 -16.85 10.86
CA LYS A 163 4.67 -17.91 10.26
C LYS A 163 4.08 -17.47 8.92
N VAL A 164 3.50 -16.27 8.85
CA VAL A 164 2.93 -15.73 7.61
C VAL A 164 4.02 -15.62 6.53
N LYS A 165 5.19 -15.08 6.88
CA LYS A 165 6.32 -14.99 5.96
C LYS A 165 6.74 -16.34 5.40
N ALA A 166 6.96 -17.33 6.28
CA ALA A 166 7.39 -18.66 5.89
C ALA A 166 6.39 -19.34 4.93
N VAL A 167 5.09 -19.20 5.21
CA VAL A 167 4.03 -19.74 4.35
C VAL A 167 3.99 -19.00 3.01
N CYS A 168 4.11 -17.66 3.00
CA CYS A 168 4.16 -16.91 1.74
C CYS A 168 5.34 -17.31 0.86
N GLU A 169 6.53 -17.46 1.45
CA GLU A 169 7.73 -17.88 0.72
C GLU A 169 7.59 -19.28 0.11
N SER A 170 7.06 -20.24 0.87
CA SER A 170 6.91 -21.63 0.41
C SER A 170 5.76 -21.85 -0.57
N THR A 171 4.69 -21.04 -0.48
CA THR A 171 3.45 -21.28 -1.21
C THR A 171 3.32 -20.39 -2.43
N LEU A 172 3.77 -19.12 -2.35
CA LEU A 172 3.46 -18.13 -3.38
C LEU A 172 4.54 -17.94 -4.44
N TRP A 173 5.79 -18.38 -4.17
CA TRP A 173 6.89 -18.24 -5.12
C TRP A 173 6.76 -19.22 -6.29
N ASP A 174 6.86 -18.72 -7.53
CA ASP A 174 6.73 -19.51 -8.77
C ASP A 174 8.04 -19.53 -9.61
N GLY A 175 9.18 -19.30 -8.95
CA GLY A 175 10.51 -19.37 -9.58
C GLY A 175 11.04 -18.02 -10.06
N GLU A 176 10.20 -17.16 -10.61
CA GLU A 176 10.57 -15.84 -11.14
C GLU A 176 9.74 -14.71 -10.50
N TRP A 177 8.51 -14.99 -10.06
CA TRP A 177 7.63 -14.03 -9.41
C TRP A 177 6.70 -14.71 -8.40
N TYR A 178 5.92 -13.91 -7.67
CA TYR A 178 4.89 -14.38 -6.75
C TYR A 178 3.55 -14.48 -7.46
N ILE A 179 2.87 -15.60 -7.31
CA ILE A 179 1.53 -15.82 -7.87
C ILE A 179 0.52 -14.82 -7.28
N ARG A 180 -0.60 -14.61 -7.97
CA ARG A 180 -1.66 -13.69 -7.51
C ARG A 180 -2.47 -14.25 -6.35
N GLY A 181 -2.70 -15.55 -6.36
CA GLY A 181 -3.47 -16.23 -5.34
C GLY A 181 -3.86 -17.66 -5.73
N ILE A 182 -4.75 -18.22 -4.93
CA ILE A 182 -5.25 -19.59 -5.13
C ILE A 182 -6.78 -19.54 -5.02
N THR A 183 -7.47 -20.07 -6.01
CA THR A 183 -8.94 -20.09 -6.05
C THR A 183 -9.52 -21.04 -4.99
N ALA A 184 -10.83 -20.93 -4.74
CA ALA A 184 -11.51 -21.81 -3.78
C ALA A 184 -11.43 -23.30 -4.13
N ASP A 185 -11.29 -23.64 -5.42
CA ASP A 185 -11.06 -25.00 -5.92
C ASP A 185 -9.57 -25.38 -6.01
N ASN A 186 -8.70 -24.62 -5.35
CA ASN A 186 -7.26 -24.84 -5.21
C ASN A 186 -6.43 -24.70 -6.50
N ARG A 187 -6.89 -23.92 -7.46
CA ARG A 187 -6.14 -23.57 -8.67
C ARG A 187 -5.25 -22.35 -8.39
N ARG A 188 -3.96 -22.46 -8.68
CA ARG A 188 -3.00 -21.35 -8.58
C ARG A 188 -3.21 -20.37 -9.74
N ILE A 189 -3.24 -19.08 -9.46
CA ILE A 189 -3.45 -17.99 -10.44
C ILE A 189 -2.26 -17.06 -10.45
N GLY A 190 -1.82 -16.67 -11.64
CA GLY A 190 -0.63 -15.82 -11.81
C GLY A 190 0.66 -16.63 -11.85
N THR A 191 0.59 -17.86 -12.40
CA THR A 191 1.75 -18.74 -12.57
C THR A 191 2.41 -18.55 -13.93
N HIS A 192 3.66 -19.01 -14.08
CA HIS A 192 4.35 -19.02 -15.37
C HIS A 192 3.65 -19.90 -16.44
N ASN A 193 2.79 -20.81 -16.04
CA ASN A 193 2.01 -21.66 -16.93
C ASN A 193 0.68 -21.03 -17.40
N ASP A 194 0.26 -19.93 -16.79
CA ASP A 194 -0.98 -19.26 -17.15
C ASP A 194 -0.82 -18.53 -18.49
N ALA A 195 -1.76 -18.77 -19.42
CA ALA A 195 -1.80 -18.08 -20.70
C ALA A 195 -2.29 -16.62 -20.57
N GLU A 196 -3.15 -16.37 -19.58
CA GLU A 196 -3.75 -15.06 -19.26
C GLU A 196 -3.54 -14.77 -17.76
N GLY A 197 -3.41 -13.51 -17.38
CA GLY A 197 -3.18 -13.14 -15.99
C GLY A 197 -1.90 -13.75 -15.40
N ARG A 198 -0.83 -13.85 -16.16
CA ARG A 198 0.40 -14.52 -15.74
C ARG A 198 1.17 -13.75 -14.69
N VAL A 199 1.38 -12.45 -14.90
CA VAL A 199 2.08 -11.57 -13.96
C VAL A 199 1.11 -10.52 -13.43
N HIS A 200 1.06 -10.38 -12.12
CA HIS A 200 0.25 -9.40 -11.43
C HIS A 200 1.13 -8.43 -10.63
N MET A 201 0.82 -7.13 -10.70
CA MET A 201 1.60 -6.10 -10.01
C MET A 201 1.43 -6.21 -8.50
N GLU A 202 0.20 -6.43 -8.01
CA GLU A 202 -0.16 -6.35 -6.61
C GLU A 202 0.65 -7.33 -5.74
N SER A 203 0.66 -8.61 -6.12
CA SER A 203 1.39 -9.63 -5.34
C SER A 203 2.90 -9.39 -5.34
N ASN A 204 3.47 -8.98 -6.47
CA ASN A 204 4.90 -8.81 -6.63
C ASN A 204 5.45 -7.58 -5.92
N THR A 205 4.75 -6.45 -6.03
CA THR A 205 5.13 -5.22 -5.33
C THR A 205 4.98 -5.38 -3.82
N TRP A 206 3.88 -6.01 -3.35
CA TRP A 206 3.62 -6.21 -1.93
C TRP A 206 4.54 -7.25 -1.29
N ALA A 207 5.02 -8.26 -2.02
CA ALA A 207 6.03 -9.17 -1.53
C ALA A 207 7.30 -8.41 -1.09
N VAL A 208 7.72 -7.43 -1.88
CA VAL A 208 8.89 -6.57 -1.57
C VAL A 208 8.54 -5.51 -0.52
N LEU A 209 7.47 -4.75 -0.73
CA LEU A 209 7.09 -3.61 0.12
C LEU A 209 6.79 -4.04 1.56
N SER A 210 6.21 -5.20 1.76
CA SER A 210 6.01 -5.77 3.08
C SER A 210 7.29 -6.20 3.79
N GLY A 211 8.37 -6.45 3.05
CA GLY A 211 9.62 -7.04 3.54
C GLY A 211 9.56 -8.57 3.69
N ALA A 212 8.53 -9.22 3.15
CA ALA A 212 8.43 -10.69 3.18
C ALA A 212 9.39 -11.36 2.19
N ALA A 213 9.53 -10.80 0.99
CA ALA A 213 10.44 -11.33 -0.02
C ALA A 213 11.91 -11.25 0.40
N SER A 214 12.67 -12.30 0.14
CA SER A 214 14.13 -12.21 0.15
C SER A 214 14.60 -11.20 -0.91
N HIS A 215 15.76 -10.58 -0.74
CA HIS A 215 16.28 -9.61 -1.73
C HIS A 215 16.35 -10.24 -3.13
N ALA A 216 16.87 -11.46 -3.24
CA ALA A 216 17.02 -12.16 -4.52
C ALA A 216 15.66 -12.44 -5.21
N CYS A 217 14.64 -12.91 -4.46
CA CYS A 217 13.31 -13.12 -4.98
C CYS A 217 12.63 -11.77 -5.33
N GLY A 218 12.80 -10.75 -4.50
CA GLY A 218 12.29 -9.40 -4.76
C GLY A 218 12.84 -8.80 -6.05
N VAL A 219 14.14 -8.94 -6.30
CA VAL A 219 14.78 -8.50 -7.55
C VAL A 219 14.16 -9.18 -8.75
N LYS A 220 14.05 -10.52 -8.76
CA LYS A 220 13.44 -11.28 -9.84
C LYS A 220 11.98 -10.90 -10.08
N ALA A 221 11.21 -10.81 -9.00
CA ALA A 221 9.79 -10.43 -9.06
C ALA A 221 9.60 -9.05 -9.70
N MET A 222 10.41 -8.06 -9.28
CA MET A 222 10.33 -6.72 -9.84
C MET A 222 10.94 -6.60 -11.23
N ASP A 223 11.88 -7.48 -11.61
CA ASP A 223 12.34 -7.60 -12.99
C ASP A 223 11.21 -8.09 -13.90
N SER A 224 10.47 -9.10 -13.48
CA SER A 224 9.27 -9.58 -14.19
C SER A 224 8.19 -8.49 -14.29
N VAL A 225 7.94 -7.72 -13.21
CA VAL A 225 7.04 -6.56 -13.26
C VAL A 225 7.50 -5.55 -14.33
N GLY A 226 8.79 -5.24 -14.37
CA GLY A 226 9.34 -4.31 -15.35
C GLY A 226 9.30 -4.84 -16.79
N GLU A 227 9.49 -6.13 -16.99
CA GLU A 227 9.46 -6.78 -18.30
C GLU A 227 8.04 -6.87 -18.87
N TYR A 228 7.12 -7.41 -18.08
CA TYR A 228 5.78 -7.76 -18.59
C TYR A 228 4.75 -6.63 -18.45
N LEU A 229 4.92 -5.73 -17.47
CA LEU A 229 3.88 -4.74 -17.14
C LEU A 229 4.23 -3.32 -17.54
N TYR A 230 5.50 -2.99 -17.81
CA TYR A 230 5.92 -1.63 -18.11
C TYR A 230 5.38 -1.09 -19.43
N THR A 231 4.92 0.16 -19.38
CA THR A 231 4.56 0.99 -20.53
C THR A 231 5.08 2.41 -20.33
N GLU A 232 5.08 3.23 -21.38
CA GLU A 232 5.41 4.66 -21.30
C GLU A 232 4.37 5.50 -20.55
N TYR A 233 3.26 4.89 -20.08
CA TYR A 233 2.20 5.52 -19.28
C TYR A 233 2.13 4.97 -17.84
N GLY A 234 3.02 4.09 -17.44
CA GLY A 234 3.08 3.40 -16.15
C GLY A 234 3.01 1.89 -16.27
N LEU A 235 2.78 1.22 -15.16
CA LEU A 235 2.71 -0.26 -15.08
C LEU A 235 1.26 -0.73 -15.16
N MET A 236 1.02 -1.74 -16.00
CA MET A 236 -0.27 -2.45 -16.07
C MET A 236 -0.49 -3.28 -14.81
N LEU A 237 -1.75 -3.51 -14.42
CA LEU A 237 -2.08 -4.37 -13.27
C LEU A 237 -1.69 -5.82 -13.48
N ASN A 238 -1.96 -6.34 -14.65
CA ASN A 238 -1.63 -7.72 -15.03
C ASN A 238 -1.38 -7.85 -16.52
N ALA A 239 -0.68 -8.89 -16.91
CA ALA A 239 -0.45 -9.27 -18.30
C ALA A 239 -0.19 -10.79 -18.41
N PRO A 240 -0.62 -11.42 -19.54
CA PRO A 240 -1.61 -10.91 -20.51
C PRO A 240 -2.99 -10.69 -19.88
N CYS A 241 -3.82 -9.85 -20.51
CA CYS A 241 -5.19 -9.64 -20.05
C CYS A 241 -6.04 -10.91 -20.15
N TYR A 242 -7.05 -11.01 -19.31
CA TYR A 242 -8.08 -12.04 -19.43
C TYR A 242 -8.99 -11.73 -20.61
N THR A 243 -9.32 -12.75 -21.41
CA THR A 243 -10.21 -12.66 -22.58
C THR A 243 -11.42 -13.59 -22.48
N LYS A 244 -11.39 -14.51 -21.50
CA LYS A 244 -12.46 -15.50 -21.29
C LYS A 244 -13.00 -15.38 -19.87
N PRO A 245 -14.33 -15.31 -19.69
CA PRO A 245 -14.95 -15.32 -18.36
C PRO A 245 -14.57 -16.57 -17.56
N ASP A 246 -14.20 -16.33 -16.28
CA ASP A 246 -13.87 -17.38 -15.30
C ASP A 246 -14.34 -16.93 -13.92
N ASP A 247 -15.45 -17.48 -13.45
CA ASP A 247 -16.05 -17.11 -12.16
C ASP A 247 -15.20 -17.58 -10.96
N GLY A 248 -14.32 -18.56 -11.16
CA GLY A 248 -13.34 -18.97 -10.15
C GLY A 248 -12.26 -17.93 -9.90
N ILE A 249 -11.98 -17.05 -10.87
CA ILE A 249 -11.07 -15.90 -10.71
C ILE A 249 -11.85 -14.67 -10.27
N GLY A 250 -12.97 -14.38 -10.94
CA GLY A 250 -13.85 -13.27 -10.59
C GLY A 250 -14.19 -12.36 -11.76
N PHE A 251 -14.87 -11.25 -11.45
CA PHE A 251 -15.42 -10.31 -12.43
C PHE A 251 -14.34 -9.68 -13.33
N VAL A 252 -13.09 -9.63 -12.88
CA VAL A 252 -11.94 -9.12 -13.67
C VAL A 252 -11.86 -9.79 -15.05
N THR A 253 -12.22 -11.07 -15.14
CA THR A 253 -12.20 -11.85 -16.40
C THR A 253 -13.32 -11.47 -17.38
N ARG A 254 -14.30 -10.68 -16.95
CA ARG A 254 -15.40 -10.13 -17.74
C ARG A 254 -15.19 -8.66 -18.12
N VAL A 255 -14.19 -8.01 -17.55
CA VAL A 255 -13.80 -6.63 -17.91
C VAL A 255 -13.06 -6.68 -19.25
N TYR A 256 -13.38 -5.75 -20.15
CA TYR A 256 -12.74 -5.68 -21.46
C TYR A 256 -11.21 -5.53 -21.32
N PRO A 257 -10.39 -6.30 -22.07
CA PRO A 257 -8.95 -6.25 -22.01
C PRO A 257 -8.37 -4.84 -22.16
N GLY A 258 -7.49 -4.46 -21.25
CA GLY A 258 -6.88 -3.13 -21.19
C GLY A 258 -7.72 -2.07 -20.46
N LEU A 259 -8.87 -2.44 -19.88
CA LEU A 259 -9.69 -1.54 -19.08
C LEU A 259 -9.68 -1.94 -17.61
N LYS A 260 -9.82 -0.95 -16.72
CA LYS A 260 -10.00 -1.16 -15.28
C LYS A 260 -8.96 -2.16 -14.73
N GLU A 261 -9.42 -3.12 -13.97
CA GLU A 261 -8.58 -4.13 -13.31
C GLU A 261 -8.01 -5.19 -14.27
N ASN A 262 -8.50 -5.27 -15.51
CA ASN A 262 -8.01 -6.23 -16.51
C ASN A 262 -6.93 -5.64 -17.42
N GLY A 263 -5.73 -5.47 -16.87
CA GLY A 263 -4.55 -5.05 -17.64
C GLY A 263 -4.52 -3.57 -18.02
N ALA A 264 -5.34 -2.71 -17.39
CA ALA A 264 -5.12 -1.27 -17.48
C ALA A 264 -3.94 -0.84 -16.58
N ILE A 265 -3.43 0.37 -16.81
CA ILE A 265 -2.44 1.02 -15.96
C ILE A 265 -3.22 1.72 -14.85
N PHE A 266 -3.50 0.99 -13.77
CA PHE A 266 -4.24 1.53 -12.65
C PHE A 266 -3.33 2.41 -11.81
N SER A 267 -3.70 3.70 -11.65
CA SER A 267 -2.75 4.68 -11.09
C SER A 267 -2.43 4.45 -9.61
N HIS A 268 -3.41 3.97 -8.82
CA HIS A 268 -3.27 3.82 -7.38
C HIS A 268 -2.13 2.86 -6.96
N PRO A 269 -1.99 1.63 -7.52
CA PRO A 269 -0.94 0.70 -7.11
C PRO A 269 0.42 0.95 -7.77
N ASN A 270 0.52 1.81 -8.77
CA ASN A 270 1.80 2.10 -9.43
C ASN A 270 2.87 2.59 -8.45
N PRO A 271 2.59 3.52 -7.49
CA PRO A 271 3.55 3.91 -6.46
C PRO A 271 4.06 2.77 -5.58
N TRP A 272 3.33 1.67 -5.44
CA TRP A 272 3.85 0.49 -4.72
C TRP A 272 5.10 -0.08 -5.40
N ALA A 273 5.12 -0.05 -6.73
CA ALA A 273 6.31 -0.47 -7.48
C ALA A 273 7.49 0.49 -7.29
N TRP A 274 7.24 1.80 -7.15
CA TRP A 274 8.31 2.77 -6.86
C TRP A 274 8.92 2.50 -5.48
N CYS A 275 8.06 2.25 -4.47
CA CYS A 275 8.52 1.84 -3.15
C CYS A 275 9.34 0.55 -3.20
N ALA A 276 8.86 -0.46 -3.92
CA ALA A 276 9.54 -1.74 -4.06
C ALA A 276 10.92 -1.59 -4.71
N GLU A 277 11.03 -0.84 -5.80
CA GLU A 277 12.31 -0.56 -6.46
C GLU A 277 13.28 0.20 -5.53
N ALA A 278 12.77 1.20 -4.80
CA ALA A 278 13.57 1.94 -3.84
C ALA A 278 14.05 1.07 -2.66
N MET A 279 13.23 0.14 -2.19
CA MET A 279 13.63 -0.83 -1.16
C MET A 279 14.72 -1.78 -1.66
N LEU A 280 14.69 -2.13 -2.94
CA LEU A 280 15.69 -2.96 -3.60
C LEU A 280 16.99 -2.20 -3.98
N GLY A 281 17.04 -0.88 -3.72
CA GLY A 281 18.22 -0.06 -4.03
C GLY A 281 18.32 0.35 -5.50
N ARG A 282 17.23 0.31 -6.25
CA ARG A 282 17.20 0.57 -7.70
C ARG A 282 16.58 1.93 -8.02
N GLY A 283 17.27 3.01 -7.65
CA GLY A 283 16.78 4.39 -7.74
C GLY A 283 16.42 4.83 -9.15
N SER A 284 17.21 4.49 -10.15
CA SER A 284 16.94 4.78 -11.56
C SER A 284 15.66 4.11 -12.05
N ARG A 285 15.36 2.88 -11.59
CA ARG A 285 14.12 2.19 -11.95
C ARG A 285 12.91 2.79 -11.23
N ALA A 286 13.07 3.14 -9.95
CA ALA A 286 12.01 3.82 -9.20
C ALA A 286 11.59 5.13 -9.88
N ILE A 287 12.55 5.96 -10.28
CA ILE A 287 12.30 7.21 -11.03
C ILE A 287 11.74 6.94 -12.43
N LYS A 288 12.21 5.90 -13.14
CA LYS A 288 11.66 5.50 -14.43
C LYS A 288 10.16 5.20 -14.33
N PHE A 289 9.74 4.44 -13.32
CA PHE A 289 8.34 4.09 -13.09
C PHE A 289 7.52 5.30 -12.63
N TYR A 290 8.08 6.14 -11.75
CA TYR A 290 7.48 7.42 -11.36
C TYR A 290 7.21 8.31 -12.58
N ASN A 291 8.22 8.54 -13.42
CA ASN A 291 8.13 9.41 -14.59
C ASN A 291 7.08 8.90 -15.60
N ALA A 292 6.98 7.60 -15.78
CA ALA A 292 6.02 7.00 -16.70
C ALA A 292 4.56 7.29 -16.32
N LEU A 293 4.23 7.41 -15.02
CA LEU A 293 2.87 7.70 -14.57
C LEU A 293 2.63 9.18 -14.25
N CYS A 294 3.68 9.96 -13.94
CA CYS A 294 3.55 11.34 -13.46
C CYS A 294 2.79 12.20 -14.47
N PRO A 295 1.63 12.79 -14.11
CA PRO A 295 0.80 13.53 -15.06
C PRO A 295 1.54 14.70 -15.74
N ALA A 296 2.36 15.43 -14.98
CA ALA A 296 3.11 16.58 -15.48
C ALA A 296 4.13 16.20 -16.55
N LEU A 297 4.63 14.95 -16.55
CA LEU A 297 5.58 14.43 -17.52
C LEU A 297 4.91 13.76 -18.73
N GLN A 298 3.59 13.79 -18.82
CA GLN A 298 2.81 13.25 -19.93
C GLN A 298 2.17 14.34 -20.79
N ASN A 299 2.60 15.60 -20.62
CA ASN A 299 2.00 16.74 -21.30
C ASN A 299 2.26 16.75 -22.82
N ASP A 300 3.39 16.20 -23.26
CA ASP A 300 3.72 15.96 -24.66
C ASP A 300 2.80 14.94 -25.35
N LYS A 301 2.07 14.14 -24.57
CA LYS A 301 1.12 13.11 -25.02
C LYS A 301 -0.33 13.47 -24.71
N ILE A 302 -0.64 14.76 -24.52
CA ILE A 302 -1.96 15.21 -24.08
C ILE A 302 -3.08 14.81 -25.03
N GLU A 303 -2.81 14.78 -26.34
CA GLU A 303 -3.77 14.38 -27.38
C GLU A 303 -4.20 12.91 -27.25
N ILE A 304 -3.32 12.05 -26.72
CA ILE A 304 -3.60 10.65 -26.45
C ILE A 304 -4.20 10.50 -25.05
N ARG A 305 -3.54 11.09 -24.04
CA ARG A 305 -3.91 10.96 -22.65
C ARG A 305 -5.26 11.59 -22.32
N GLN A 306 -5.56 12.76 -22.87
CA GLN A 306 -6.83 13.48 -22.74
C GLN A 306 -7.27 13.67 -21.28
N SER A 307 -6.36 14.11 -20.42
CA SER A 307 -6.59 14.43 -19.02
C SER A 307 -5.64 15.53 -18.56
N GLU A 308 -5.98 16.19 -17.48
CA GLU A 308 -5.24 17.32 -16.93
C GLU A 308 -3.80 16.93 -16.55
N PRO A 309 -2.80 17.79 -16.85
CA PRO A 309 -1.38 17.49 -16.60
C PRO A 309 -0.98 17.56 -15.11
N TYR A 310 -1.90 17.97 -14.24
CA TYR A 310 -1.68 18.12 -12.78
C TYR A 310 -2.53 17.15 -11.95
N SER A 311 -3.25 16.22 -12.57
CA SER A 311 -4.14 15.29 -11.88
C SER A 311 -3.84 13.85 -12.28
N TYR A 312 -3.74 12.97 -11.28
CA TYR A 312 -3.84 11.53 -11.50
C TYR A 312 -5.28 11.16 -11.90
N CYS A 313 -5.41 10.17 -12.76
CA CYS A 313 -6.67 9.54 -13.11
C CYS A 313 -6.82 8.19 -12.38
N GLN A 314 -7.99 7.57 -12.43
CA GLN A 314 -8.16 6.23 -11.85
C GLN A 314 -7.28 5.21 -12.58
N PHE A 315 -7.33 5.22 -13.91
CA PHE A 315 -6.48 4.37 -14.74
C PHE A 315 -6.21 4.98 -16.11
N VAL A 316 -5.13 4.57 -16.73
CA VAL A 316 -4.84 4.78 -18.14
C VAL A 316 -5.12 3.46 -18.87
N VAL A 317 -5.76 3.53 -20.02
CA VAL A 317 -6.10 2.37 -20.85
C VAL A 317 -4.84 1.59 -21.22
N GLY A 318 -4.86 0.27 -21.01
CA GLY A 318 -3.72 -0.63 -21.23
C GLY A 318 -3.50 -1.05 -22.68
N LYS A 319 -2.37 -1.69 -22.95
CA LYS A 319 -1.90 -2.09 -24.31
C LYS A 319 -2.87 -2.95 -25.10
N ALA A 320 -3.71 -3.73 -24.45
CA ALA A 320 -4.64 -4.64 -25.11
C ALA A 320 -5.88 -3.94 -25.71
N HIS A 321 -6.05 -2.64 -25.46
CA HIS A 321 -7.20 -1.87 -25.93
C HIS A 321 -6.81 -0.88 -27.04
N PRO A 322 -7.67 -0.65 -28.08
CA PRO A 322 -7.36 0.30 -29.17
C PRO A 322 -7.09 1.74 -28.70
N ALA A 323 -7.67 2.19 -27.57
CA ALA A 323 -7.46 3.50 -27.00
C ALA A 323 -6.29 3.52 -25.96
N PHE A 324 -5.25 2.70 -26.17
CA PHE A 324 -4.07 2.67 -25.30
C PHE A 324 -3.51 4.06 -25.02
N GLY A 325 -3.19 4.33 -23.76
CA GLY A 325 -2.65 5.62 -23.32
C GLY A 325 -3.71 6.65 -22.89
N ARG A 326 -5.02 6.39 -23.15
CA ARG A 326 -6.09 7.33 -22.76
C ARG A 326 -6.39 7.24 -21.26
N ALA A 327 -6.32 8.34 -20.54
CA ALA A 327 -6.70 8.42 -19.13
C ALA A 327 -8.22 8.36 -18.93
N ARG A 328 -8.65 7.77 -17.81
CA ARG A 328 -10.05 7.62 -17.45
C ARG A 328 -10.28 8.03 -16.01
N HIS A 329 -11.42 8.68 -15.77
CA HIS A 329 -11.85 9.16 -14.46
C HIS A 329 -10.77 10.02 -13.76
N PRO A 330 -10.43 11.20 -14.31
CA PRO A 330 -9.50 12.13 -13.67
C PRO A 330 -10.02 12.50 -12.26
N PHE A 331 -9.10 12.76 -11.34
CA PHE A 331 -9.31 13.06 -9.92
C PHE A 331 -9.92 11.92 -9.07
N MET A 332 -10.48 10.90 -9.66
CA MET A 332 -11.10 9.77 -8.93
C MET A 332 -10.06 8.70 -8.60
N THR A 333 -9.17 8.99 -7.64
CA THR A 333 -8.09 8.05 -7.30
C THR A 333 -7.43 8.38 -5.96
N GLY A 334 -6.98 7.34 -5.25
CA GLY A 334 -6.08 7.45 -4.09
C GLY A 334 -4.60 7.60 -4.47
N SER A 335 -4.26 7.71 -5.76
CA SER A 335 -2.88 7.72 -6.26
C SER A 335 -2.04 8.84 -5.69
N SER A 336 -2.62 10.04 -5.51
CA SER A 336 -1.86 11.22 -5.06
C SER A 336 -1.24 11.01 -3.68
N GLY A 337 -1.97 10.39 -2.76
CA GLY A 337 -1.44 10.05 -1.42
C GLY A 337 -0.30 9.06 -1.49
N TRP A 338 -0.47 7.97 -2.26
CA TRP A 338 0.57 6.96 -2.45
C TRP A 338 1.76 7.50 -3.23
N ALA A 339 1.55 8.34 -4.26
CA ALA A 339 2.62 8.96 -5.02
C ALA A 339 3.46 9.89 -4.13
N TYR A 340 2.81 10.71 -3.30
CA TYR A 340 3.50 11.56 -2.32
C TYR A 340 4.29 10.72 -1.30
N TYR A 341 3.67 9.67 -0.77
CA TYR A 341 4.31 8.76 0.18
C TYR A 341 5.54 8.07 -0.43
N ALA A 342 5.40 7.51 -1.63
CA ALA A 342 6.50 6.84 -2.33
C ALA A 342 7.65 7.82 -2.66
N ALA A 343 7.32 9.00 -3.20
CA ALA A 343 8.33 10.00 -3.55
C ALA A 343 9.09 10.50 -2.32
N THR A 344 8.38 10.87 -1.24
CA THR A 344 9.02 11.49 -0.08
C THR A 344 9.69 10.49 0.85
N GLN A 345 9.04 9.34 1.08
CA GLN A 345 9.52 8.39 2.09
C GLN A 345 10.40 7.26 1.52
N TYR A 346 10.30 6.97 0.22
CA TYR A 346 11.11 5.90 -0.39
C TYR A 346 12.14 6.42 -1.38
N ILE A 347 11.76 7.31 -2.31
CA ILE A 347 12.72 7.85 -3.29
C ILE A 347 13.63 8.87 -2.60
N LEU A 348 13.08 9.94 -2.03
CA LEU A 348 13.87 10.91 -1.23
C LEU A 348 14.28 10.34 0.13
N GLY A 349 13.63 9.28 0.58
CA GLY A 349 14.04 8.46 1.70
C GLY A 349 13.86 9.10 3.09
N ILE A 350 13.02 10.14 3.24
CA ILE A 350 12.85 10.86 4.51
C ILE A 350 11.60 10.34 5.20
N ARG A 351 11.79 9.40 6.13
CA ARG A 351 10.70 8.68 6.81
C ARG A 351 10.60 9.04 8.29
N PRO A 352 9.40 9.39 8.79
CA PRO A 352 9.17 9.54 10.22
C PRO A 352 9.28 8.19 10.93
N ASP A 353 9.91 8.20 12.10
CA ASP A 353 9.92 7.08 13.05
C ASP A 353 9.59 7.57 14.45
N PHE A 354 9.48 6.66 15.41
CA PHE A 354 9.13 7.00 16.79
C PHE A 354 10.14 7.97 17.43
N ASP A 355 11.42 7.79 17.15
CA ASP A 355 12.54 8.47 17.79
C ASP A 355 13.31 9.44 16.89
N GLY A 356 12.84 9.71 15.67
CA GLY A 356 13.51 10.60 14.73
C GLY A 356 13.08 10.43 13.30
N LEU A 357 13.67 11.19 12.38
CA LEU A 357 13.54 10.97 10.94
C LEU A 357 14.66 10.06 10.45
N CYS A 358 14.29 8.94 9.86
CA CYS A 358 15.22 8.12 9.10
C CYS A 358 15.47 8.79 7.74
N VAL A 359 16.73 8.87 7.33
CA VAL A 359 17.10 9.39 6.01
C VAL A 359 17.86 8.30 5.27
N ASP A 360 17.25 7.77 4.20
CA ASP A 360 17.77 6.63 3.42
C ASP A 360 17.34 6.79 1.95
N PRO A 361 17.91 7.76 1.21
CA PRO A 361 17.53 8.04 -0.17
C PRO A 361 17.81 6.86 -1.10
N CYS A 362 16.93 6.72 -2.12
CA CYS A 362 17.16 5.83 -3.25
C CYS A 362 16.86 6.59 -4.53
N ILE A 363 17.90 7.14 -5.14
CA ILE A 363 17.84 8.09 -6.24
C ILE A 363 18.68 7.62 -7.43
N PRO A 364 18.47 8.18 -8.64
CA PRO A 364 19.37 7.92 -9.76
C PRO A 364 20.82 8.30 -9.44
N SER A 365 21.78 7.53 -9.96
CA SER A 365 23.21 7.74 -9.72
C SER A 365 23.76 9.06 -10.28
N ASP A 366 23.05 9.69 -11.24
CA ASP A 366 23.40 10.98 -11.83
C ASP A 366 22.89 12.18 -11.00
N TRP A 367 22.00 11.97 -10.04
CA TRP A 367 21.62 13.03 -9.09
C TRP A 367 22.77 13.25 -8.11
N LYS A 368 23.38 14.45 -8.17
CA LYS A 368 24.54 14.78 -7.36
C LYS A 368 24.17 15.33 -5.99
N GLU A 369 23.04 16.00 -5.90
CA GLU A 369 22.51 16.54 -4.67
C GLU A 369 21.01 16.85 -4.79
N PHE A 370 20.36 17.00 -3.65
CA PHE A 370 19.03 17.60 -3.56
C PHE A 370 18.80 18.19 -2.17
N HIS A 371 17.81 19.10 -2.07
CA HIS A 371 17.44 19.75 -0.82
C HIS A 371 15.98 19.47 -0.47
N VAL A 372 15.69 19.26 0.80
CA VAL A 372 14.33 19.11 1.33
C VAL A 372 14.17 19.96 2.57
N THR A 373 13.09 20.75 2.63
CA THR A 373 12.62 21.33 3.88
C THR A 373 11.47 20.51 4.41
N ARG A 374 11.68 19.79 5.51
CA ARG A 374 10.67 18.94 6.18
C ARG A 374 10.20 19.61 7.46
N LYS A 375 8.90 19.87 7.56
CA LYS A 375 8.27 20.22 8.83
C LYS A 375 7.80 18.94 9.51
N TRP A 376 8.24 18.68 10.72
CA TRP A 376 7.88 17.48 11.46
C TRP A 376 7.83 17.75 12.96
N ARG A 377 6.73 17.36 13.60
CA ARG A 377 6.46 17.56 15.05
C ARG A 377 6.76 18.98 15.53
N GLY A 378 6.40 19.97 14.70
CA GLY A 378 6.58 21.40 15.03
C GLY A 378 7.99 21.96 14.81
N ALA A 379 8.98 21.17 14.47
CA ALA A 379 10.32 21.60 14.07
C ALA A 379 10.48 21.64 12.54
N VAL A 380 11.50 22.34 12.06
CA VAL A 380 11.87 22.45 10.65
C VAL A 380 13.24 21.81 10.44
N TYR A 381 13.33 20.91 9.48
CA TYR A 381 14.58 20.25 9.08
C TYR A 381 14.94 20.69 7.67
N ASN A 382 16.04 21.42 7.50
CA ASN A 382 16.63 21.77 6.21
C ASN A 382 17.68 20.70 5.89
N ILE A 383 17.32 19.79 5.02
CA ILE A 383 18.10 18.59 4.70
C ILE A 383 18.77 18.79 3.35
N HIS A 384 20.09 18.71 3.32
CA HIS A 384 20.90 18.69 2.10
C HIS A 384 21.49 17.29 1.94
N VAL A 385 21.14 16.63 0.84
CA VAL A 385 21.67 15.31 0.50
C VAL A 385 22.70 15.46 -0.61
N LEU A 386 23.88 14.93 -0.37
CA LEU A 386 25.02 14.93 -1.29
C LEU A 386 25.29 13.48 -1.77
N ASN A 387 25.48 13.31 -3.07
CA ASN A 387 25.82 12.00 -3.68
C ASN A 387 27.14 12.08 -4.46
N PRO A 388 28.27 12.26 -3.78
CA PRO A 388 29.58 12.43 -4.44
C PRO A 388 30.01 11.19 -5.23
N ASP A 389 29.66 10.01 -4.75
CA ASP A 389 30.07 8.73 -5.36
C ASP A 389 29.10 8.26 -6.46
N GLY A 390 27.97 8.95 -6.66
CA GLY A 390 27.00 8.56 -7.68
C GLY A 390 26.38 7.19 -7.43
N VAL A 391 26.05 6.88 -6.17
CA VAL A 391 25.35 5.65 -5.80
C VAL A 391 23.84 5.82 -5.92
N GLU A 392 23.10 4.73 -6.14
CA GLU A 392 21.65 4.79 -6.14
C GLU A 392 21.08 4.69 -4.71
N LYS A 393 21.80 4.07 -3.76
CA LYS A 393 21.38 3.88 -2.38
C LYS A 393 22.59 3.75 -1.46
N GLY A 394 22.35 4.04 -0.18
CA GLY A 394 23.36 3.98 0.87
C GLY A 394 23.64 5.36 1.46
N VAL A 395 23.82 5.41 2.77
CA VAL A 395 24.18 6.62 3.51
C VAL A 395 25.45 6.34 4.32
N LYS A 396 26.50 7.10 4.05
CA LYS A 396 27.77 7.03 4.80
C LYS A 396 27.73 7.83 6.08
N GLN A 397 27.08 9.00 6.05
CA GLN A 397 27.08 9.92 7.17
C GLN A 397 25.80 10.76 7.21
N ILE A 398 25.30 10.99 8.41
CA ILE A 398 24.24 11.94 8.72
C ILE A 398 24.79 12.93 9.72
N LEU A 399 24.73 14.23 9.41
CA LEU A 399 25.09 15.32 10.32
C LEU A 399 23.82 16.12 10.65
N ALA A 400 23.58 16.35 11.95
CA ALA A 400 22.56 17.28 12.44
C ALA A 400 23.28 18.43 13.14
N ASP A 401 23.14 19.63 12.63
CA ASP A 401 23.84 20.85 13.11
C ASP A 401 25.37 20.60 13.26
N GLY A 402 25.95 19.94 12.26
CA GLY A 402 27.37 19.60 12.20
C GLY A 402 27.82 18.43 13.09
N LYS A 403 26.91 17.74 13.79
CA LYS A 403 27.22 16.61 14.67
C LYS A 403 26.78 15.28 14.03
N PRO A 404 27.62 14.24 14.04
CA PRO A 404 27.23 12.92 13.55
C PRO A 404 26.08 12.31 14.37
N VAL A 405 25.08 11.75 13.67
CA VAL A 405 23.92 11.07 14.26
C VAL A 405 23.54 9.85 13.40
N ASP A 406 22.82 8.88 13.99
CA ASP A 406 22.31 7.74 13.25
C ASP A 406 20.98 8.08 12.52
N ARG A 407 20.26 9.08 13.03
CA ARG A 407 19.02 9.62 12.46
C ARG A 407 18.83 11.05 12.93
N LEU A 408 18.03 11.84 12.21
CA LEU A 408 17.72 13.20 12.64
C LEU A 408 16.83 13.16 13.91
N PRO A 409 17.23 13.80 15.00
CA PRO A 409 16.54 13.66 16.28
C PRO A 409 15.18 14.36 16.29
N VAL A 410 14.30 13.96 17.22
CA VAL A 410 13.10 14.74 17.57
C VAL A 410 13.54 16.02 18.25
N LEU A 411 13.12 17.16 17.73
CA LEU A 411 13.45 18.48 18.29
C LEU A 411 12.21 19.16 18.89
N PRO A 412 12.40 20.10 19.83
CA PRO A 412 11.31 20.93 20.34
C PRO A 412 10.61 21.69 19.21
N ALA A 413 9.31 21.92 19.37
CA ALA A 413 8.56 22.75 18.42
C ALA A 413 9.17 24.16 18.28
N GLY A 414 9.20 24.68 17.06
CA GLY A 414 9.84 25.96 16.73
C GLY A 414 11.36 25.89 16.46
N SER A 415 12.00 24.73 16.69
CA SER A 415 13.42 24.53 16.37
C SER A 415 13.66 24.42 14.87
N VAL A 416 14.87 24.74 14.44
CA VAL A 416 15.37 24.54 13.09
C VAL A 416 16.63 23.68 13.15
N CYS A 417 16.70 22.62 12.38
CA CYS A 417 17.89 21.77 12.22
C CYS A 417 18.43 21.93 10.80
N THR A 418 19.72 22.11 10.66
CA THR A 418 20.44 21.98 9.38
C THR A 418 21.07 20.60 9.33
N ALA A 419 20.62 19.78 8.37
CA ALA A 419 21.10 18.41 8.22
C ALA A 419 21.87 18.25 6.89
N GLU A 420 22.99 17.56 6.96
CA GLU A 420 23.78 17.16 5.79
C GLU A 420 23.88 15.64 5.75
N ILE A 421 23.55 15.06 4.61
CA ILE A 421 23.50 13.61 4.38
C ILE A 421 24.47 13.28 3.26
N ILE A 422 25.42 12.42 3.53
CA ILE A 422 26.41 11.98 2.53
C ILE A 422 26.08 10.55 2.13
N MET A 423 25.71 10.36 0.87
CA MET A 423 25.49 9.05 0.25
C MET A 423 26.82 8.40 -0.15
N GLY A 424 26.83 7.01 -0.19
CA GLY A 424 27.95 6.23 -0.68
C GLY A 424 28.07 4.83 -0.10
#